data_81fd04f629f309f797e5bee5bb6c71d6
#
_entry.id   81fd04f629f309f797e5bee5bb6c71d6
#
_cell.length_a   1.000
_cell.length_b   1.000
_cell.length_c   1.000
_cell.angle_alpha   90.00
_cell.angle_beta   90.00
_cell.angle_gamma   90.00
#
_symmetry.space_group_name_H-M   'P 1'
#
loop_
_entity.id
_entity.type
_entity.pdbx_description
1 polymer ?
#
loop_
_entity_poly.entity_id
_entity_poly.type
_entity_poly.pdbx_seq_one_letter_code
_entity_poly.pdbx_strand_id
1 'polypeptide(L)'
;MFTHDATDTTLQLLRQLVKVMHARANRLRGKTRLHTPTMAEPLFVVVIDEIAALTAYVTDRKVRTEIEQLLGLLLSQGRAVGISVVAAVQDPAKDTLPVRQLFTARIGLRLTEASQTTMVLGQGARDAGAECDHIPDTTPGVGYMMIDGTAEPVRARAFHVTDHDIITLARIFRPPISHRGGDQGRNTGSGPTSGGASGA
;
A
#
# COMPACT_ATOMS: atom_id res chain seq x y z
N MET A 1 -4.98 -19.00 -1.13
CA MET A 1 -4.06 -19.57 -0.12
C MET A 1 -2.74 -18.82 -0.26
N PHE A 2 -2.42 -17.91 0.65
CA PHE A 2 -1.13 -17.22 0.63
C PHE A 2 -0.05 -18.23 1.02
N THR A 3 0.98 -18.36 0.19
CA THR A 3 2.12 -19.23 0.50
C THR A 3 3.01 -18.53 1.52
N HIS A 4 3.79 -19.28 2.29
CA HIS A 4 4.77 -18.75 3.25
C HIS A 4 5.70 -17.71 2.61
N ASP A 5 6.10 -17.92 1.36
CA ASP A 5 6.92 -17.02 0.56
C ASP A 5 6.29 -15.64 0.33
N ALA A 6 4.96 -15.57 0.15
CA ALA A 6 4.27 -14.29 -0.04
C ALA A 6 4.26 -13.43 1.23
N THR A 7 4.12 -14.07 2.40
CA THR A 7 4.16 -13.38 3.70
C THR A 7 5.56 -12.84 3.99
N ASP A 8 6.61 -13.62 3.73
CA ASP A 8 8.00 -13.21 3.92
C ASP A 8 8.38 -12.06 2.98
N THR A 9 7.96 -12.14 1.72
CA THR A 9 8.18 -11.07 0.74
C THR A 9 7.49 -9.78 1.17
N THR A 10 6.25 -9.87 1.65
CA THR A 10 5.50 -8.71 2.16
C THR A 10 6.19 -8.10 3.39
N LEU A 11 6.64 -8.93 4.33
CA LEU A 11 7.35 -8.47 5.51
C LEU A 11 8.65 -7.74 5.15
N GLN A 12 9.42 -8.27 4.19
CA GLN A 12 10.62 -7.61 3.68
C GLN A 12 10.30 -6.25 3.03
N LEU A 13 9.23 -6.17 2.23
CA LEU A 13 8.78 -4.93 1.62
C LEU A 13 8.41 -3.88 2.68
N LEU A 14 7.64 -4.25 3.69
CA LEU A 14 7.26 -3.33 4.78
C LEU A 14 8.49 -2.83 5.55
N ARG A 15 9.46 -3.71 5.85
CA ARG A 15 10.73 -3.33 6.47
C ARG A 15 11.51 -2.32 5.61
N GLN A 16 11.55 -2.51 4.30
CA GLN A 16 12.19 -1.57 3.36
C GLN A 16 11.48 -0.22 3.34
N LEU A 17 10.16 -0.20 3.30
CA LEU A 17 9.38 1.03 3.34
C LEU A 17 9.61 1.83 4.62
N VAL A 18 9.69 1.16 5.77
CA VAL A 18 10.02 1.81 7.05
C VAL A 18 11.45 2.38 7.04
N LYS A 19 12.43 1.69 6.44
CA LYS A 19 13.78 2.24 6.25
C LYS A 19 13.76 3.50 5.39
N VAL A 20 13.02 3.50 4.28
CA VAL A 20 12.84 4.68 3.41
C VAL A 20 12.16 5.81 4.20
N MET A 21 11.12 5.49 4.96
CA MET A 21 10.42 6.46 5.83
C MET A 21 11.38 7.17 6.77
N HIS A 22 12.20 6.42 7.51
CA HIS A 22 13.19 6.98 8.43
C HIS A 22 14.27 7.81 7.71
N ALA A 23 14.76 7.34 6.56
CA ALA A 23 15.74 8.07 5.76
C ALA A 23 15.18 9.41 5.28
N ARG A 24 13.93 9.43 4.79
CA ARG A 24 13.25 10.66 4.37
C ARG A 24 12.98 11.59 5.56
N ALA A 25 12.50 11.07 6.69
CA ALA A 25 12.28 11.84 7.90
C ALA A 25 13.55 12.53 8.39
N ASN A 26 14.69 11.84 8.37
CA ASN A 26 15.98 12.41 8.74
C ASN A 26 16.42 13.55 7.79
N ARG A 27 16.17 13.42 6.46
CA ARG A 27 16.49 14.47 5.49
C ARG A 27 15.61 15.72 5.63
N LEU A 28 14.34 15.53 6.02
CA LEU A 28 13.38 16.62 6.19
C LEU A 28 13.57 17.36 7.52
N ARG A 29 14.18 16.70 8.51
CA ARG A 29 14.37 17.27 9.87
C ARG A 29 15.09 18.62 9.81
N GLY A 30 14.47 19.63 10.41
CA GLY A 30 14.98 21.02 10.44
C GLY A 30 14.82 21.80 9.12
N LYS A 31 14.21 21.20 8.08
CA LYS A 31 14.02 21.85 6.78
C LYS A 31 12.54 22.06 6.44
N THR A 32 11.75 21.00 6.47
CA THR A 32 10.32 21.05 6.13
C THR A 32 9.57 19.94 6.88
N ARG A 33 8.25 20.16 7.04
CA ARG A 33 7.36 19.20 7.72
C ARG A 33 6.77 18.16 6.78
N LEU A 34 6.73 18.43 5.48
CA LEU A 34 6.08 17.59 4.48
C LEU A 34 7.03 17.30 3.33
N HIS A 35 7.00 16.06 2.88
CA HIS A 35 7.68 15.62 1.67
C HIS A 35 6.94 16.16 0.43
N THR A 36 7.70 16.73 -0.49
CA THR A 36 7.21 17.07 -1.83
C THR A 36 7.73 16.01 -2.81
N PRO A 37 6.84 15.26 -3.47
CA PRO A 37 7.25 14.22 -4.40
C PRO A 37 8.05 14.78 -5.58
N THR A 38 9.11 14.06 -5.96
CA THR A 38 9.93 14.35 -7.14
C THR A 38 10.18 13.05 -7.92
N MET A 39 10.76 13.14 -9.12
CA MET A 39 11.13 11.94 -9.88
C MET A 39 12.18 11.09 -9.15
N ALA A 40 13.09 11.70 -8.39
CA ALA A 40 14.09 10.99 -7.59
C ALA A 40 13.52 10.43 -6.28
N GLU A 41 12.49 11.08 -5.74
CA GLU A 41 11.83 10.69 -4.49
C GLU A 41 10.30 10.70 -4.68
N PRO A 42 9.74 9.72 -5.38
CA PRO A 42 8.31 9.68 -5.69
C PRO A 42 7.48 9.39 -4.43
N LEU A 43 6.19 9.70 -4.51
CA LEU A 43 5.21 9.21 -3.56
C LEU A 43 5.14 7.67 -3.64
N PHE A 44 5.16 7.00 -2.49
CA PHE A 44 4.82 5.59 -2.41
C PHE A 44 3.38 5.40 -1.97
N VAL A 45 2.63 4.63 -2.74
CA VAL A 45 1.28 4.18 -2.36
C VAL A 45 1.32 2.67 -2.22
N VAL A 46 1.11 2.20 -0.99
CA VAL A 46 1.01 0.77 -0.66
C VAL A 46 -0.46 0.38 -0.75
N VAL A 47 -0.80 -0.49 -1.67
CA VAL A 47 -2.17 -0.98 -1.84
C VAL A 47 -2.26 -2.40 -1.30
N ILE A 48 -3.19 -2.63 -0.38
CA ILE A 48 -3.46 -3.93 0.26
C ILE A 48 -4.92 -4.28 -0.03
N ASP A 49 -5.15 -5.25 -0.91
CA ASP A 49 -6.48 -5.63 -1.36
C ASP A 49 -7.32 -6.30 -0.25
N GLU A 50 -6.68 -7.14 0.59
CA GLU A 50 -7.29 -7.71 1.79
C GLU A 50 -6.29 -7.70 2.95
N ILE A 51 -6.46 -6.77 3.87
CA ILE A 51 -5.51 -6.60 4.98
C ILE A 51 -5.57 -7.75 5.99
N ALA A 52 -6.69 -8.47 6.10
CA ALA A 52 -6.78 -9.65 6.95
C ALA A 52 -5.78 -10.74 6.57
N ALA A 53 -5.38 -10.79 5.30
CA ALA A 53 -4.34 -11.69 4.82
C ALA A 53 -2.96 -11.43 5.45
N LEU A 54 -2.72 -10.21 5.91
CA LEU A 54 -1.48 -9.78 6.56
C LEU A 54 -1.60 -9.70 8.09
N THR A 55 -2.80 -9.84 8.63
CA THR A 55 -3.08 -9.74 10.07
C THR A 55 -3.74 -11.02 10.59
N ALA A 56 -5.05 -11.12 10.52
CA ALA A 56 -5.83 -12.20 11.13
C ALA A 56 -5.49 -13.61 10.58
N TYR A 57 -5.14 -13.72 9.30
CA TYR A 57 -4.87 -15.01 8.65
C TYR A 57 -3.40 -15.45 8.73
N VAL A 58 -2.51 -14.62 9.28
CA VAL A 58 -1.11 -15.02 9.54
C VAL A 58 -1.07 -15.86 10.81
N THR A 59 -0.68 -17.11 10.67
CA THR A 59 -0.64 -18.08 11.78
C THR A 59 0.54 -17.89 12.71
N ASP A 60 1.71 -17.48 12.19
CA ASP A 60 2.86 -17.14 13.00
C ASP A 60 2.64 -15.82 13.74
N ARG A 61 2.48 -15.92 15.06
CA ARG A 61 2.22 -14.76 15.93
C ARG A 61 3.34 -13.72 15.87
N LYS A 62 4.61 -14.12 15.74
CA LYS A 62 5.73 -13.19 15.70
C LYS A 62 5.71 -12.38 14.41
N VAL A 63 5.52 -13.06 13.29
CA VAL A 63 5.41 -12.44 11.96
C VAL A 63 4.22 -11.49 11.93
N ARG A 64 3.06 -11.92 12.40
CA ARG A 64 1.86 -11.07 12.50
C ARG A 64 2.11 -9.81 13.32
N THR A 65 2.67 -9.95 14.51
CA THR A 65 2.95 -8.80 15.39
C THR A 65 3.92 -7.83 14.72
N GLU A 66 4.94 -8.31 14.02
CA GLU A 66 5.88 -7.46 13.31
C GLU A 66 5.20 -6.72 12.15
N ILE A 67 4.36 -7.39 11.36
CA ILE A 67 3.58 -6.75 10.28
C ILE A 67 2.69 -5.64 10.86
N GLU A 68 1.95 -5.90 11.92
CA GLU A 68 1.10 -4.92 12.60
C GLU A 68 1.89 -3.69 13.09
N GLN A 69 3.08 -3.91 13.65
CA GLN A 69 3.98 -2.83 14.08
C GLN A 69 4.48 -1.99 12.89
N LEU A 70 4.92 -2.62 11.81
CA LEU A 70 5.40 -1.94 10.62
C LEU A 70 4.29 -1.14 9.93
N LEU A 71 3.09 -1.73 9.81
CA LEU A 71 1.91 -1.03 9.31
C LEU A 71 1.53 0.16 10.21
N GLY A 72 1.58 -0.02 11.52
CA GLY A 72 1.34 1.05 12.49
C GLY A 72 2.29 2.22 12.32
N LEU A 73 3.58 1.96 12.10
CA LEU A 73 4.59 3.00 11.80
C LEU A 73 4.28 3.73 10.49
N LEU A 74 4.00 3.00 9.42
CA LEU A 74 3.69 3.58 8.11
C LEU A 74 2.42 4.43 8.15
N LEU A 75 1.37 3.95 8.81
CA LEU A 75 0.09 4.68 8.94
C LEU A 75 0.23 5.95 9.77
N SER A 76 1.02 5.92 10.86
CA SER A 76 1.18 7.05 11.75
C SER A 76 2.15 8.11 11.24
N GLN A 77 3.20 7.74 10.52
CA GLN A 77 4.30 8.63 10.15
C GLN A 77 4.53 8.76 8.63
N GLY A 78 4.05 7.81 7.84
CA GLY A 78 4.35 7.71 6.40
C GLY A 78 3.89 8.92 5.61
N ARG A 79 2.70 9.47 5.91
CA ARG A 79 2.10 10.58 5.15
C ARG A 79 3.03 11.80 5.07
N ALA A 80 3.67 12.17 6.16
CA ALA A 80 4.56 13.32 6.20
C ALA A 80 5.80 13.16 5.32
N VAL A 81 6.20 11.93 5.05
CA VAL A 81 7.40 11.59 4.26
C VAL A 81 7.07 10.96 2.89
N GLY A 82 5.83 11.11 2.43
CA GLY A 82 5.41 10.67 1.10
C GLY A 82 5.21 9.17 0.98
N ILE A 83 4.71 8.50 2.03
CA ILE A 83 4.28 7.11 2.00
C ILE A 83 2.84 7.03 2.50
N SER A 84 1.93 6.52 1.67
CA SER A 84 0.52 6.33 1.99
C SER A 84 0.15 4.85 1.90
N VAL A 85 -0.74 4.41 2.78
CA VAL A 85 -1.29 3.05 2.77
C VAL A 85 -2.78 3.13 2.43
N VAL A 86 -3.20 2.34 1.46
CA VAL A 86 -4.60 2.10 1.08
C VAL A 86 -4.86 0.63 1.34
N ALA A 87 -5.84 0.32 2.17
CA ALA A 87 -6.18 -1.06 2.49
C ALA A 87 -7.67 -1.29 2.37
N ALA A 88 -8.06 -2.44 1.83
CA ALA A 88 -9.41 -2.95 1.89
C ALA A 88 -9.50 -4.08 2.93
N VAL A 89 -10.71 -4.27 3.46
CA VAL A 89 -11.03 -5.34 4.40
C VAL A 89 -12.50 -5.73 4.23
N GLN A 90 -12.77 -7.02 4.22
CA GLN A 90 -14.14 -7.54 4.15
C GLN A 90 -14.81 -7.56 5.53
N ASP A 91 -14.08 -7.97 6.57
CA ASP A 91 -14.54 -7.97 7.95
C ASP A 91 -13.83 -6.89 8.78
N PRO A 92 -14.54 -5.82 9.20
CA PRO A 92 -13.96 -4.71 9.95
C PRO A 92 -13.78 -4.98 11.44
N ALA A 93 -13.92 -6.21 11.92
CA ALA A 93 -13.77 -6.54 13.33
C ALA A 93 -12.40 -6.13 13.87
N LYS A 94 -12.34 -5.81 15.17
CA LYS A 94 -11.11 -5.35 15.83
C LYS A 94 -9.97 -6.36 15.73
N ASP A 95 -10.31 -7.64 15.83
CA ASP A 95 -9.32 -8.71 15.76
C ASP A 95 -8.76 -8.92 14.35
N THR A 96 -9.54 -8.52 13.34
CA THR A 96 -9.11 -8.54 11.93
C THR A 96 -8.22 -7.36 11.59
N LEU A 97 -8.50 -6.17 12.14
CA LEU A 97 -7.76 -4.96 11.82
C LEU A 97 -7.42 -4.14 13.09
N PRO A 98 -6.40 -4.54 13.87
CA PRO A 98 -6.00 -3.84 15.08
C PRO A 98 -5.59 -2.38 14.86
N VAL A 99 -5.00 -2.07 13.69
CA VAL A 99 -4.49 -0.73 13.33
C VAL A 99 -5.53 0.19 12.67
N ARG A 100 -6.81 -0.21 12.61
CA ARG A 100 -7.86 0.54 11.91
C ARG A 100 -7.99 2.02 12.31
N GLN A 101 -7.70 2.34 13.57
CA GLN A 101 -7.80 3.71 14.09
C GLN A 101 -6.73 4.65 13.53
N LEU A 102 -5.67 4.11 12.91
CA LEU A 102 -4.60 4.89 12.29
C LEU A 102 -4.92 5.34 10.86
N PHE A 103 -6.01 4.82 10.27
CA PHE A 103 -6.49 5.29 8.98
C PHE A 103 -7.26 6.59 9.15
N THR A 104 -6.75 7.66 8.56
CA THR A 104 -7.32 9.02 8.63
C THR A 104 -8.48 9.25 7.66
N ALA A 105 -8.61 8.43 6.63
CA ALA A 105 -9.76 8.38 5.74
C ALA A 105 -10.31 6.96 5.73
N ARG A 106 -11.61 6.83 5.91
CA ARG A 106 -12.28 5.54 5.98
C ARG A 106 -13.52 5.54 5.11
N ILE A 107 -13.72 4.47 4.37
CA ILE A 107 -14.86 4.30 3.45
C ILE A 107 -15.57 3.01 3.83
N GLY A 108 -16.86 3.11 4.12
CA GLY A 108 -17.77 1.98 4.29
C GLY A 108 -18.63 1.84 3.05
N LEU A 109 -18.49 0.75 2.32
CA LEU A 109 -19.43 0.37 1.27
C LEU A 109 -20.67 -0.29 1.92
N ARG A 110 -21.46 -1.04 1.14
CA ARG A 110 -22.59 -1.79 1.69
C ARG A 110 -22.09 -2.81 2.74
N LEU A 111 -22.63 -2.72 3.93
CA LEU A 111 -22.38 -3.61 5.06
C LEU A 111 -23.67 -4.36 5.43
N THR A 112 -23.55 -5.43 6.19
CA THR A 112 -24.71 -6.25 6.58
C THR A 112 -25.33 -5.81 7.91
N GLU A 113 -24.54 -5.17 8.76
CA GLU A 113 -24.97 -4.79 10.11
C GLU A 113 -24.64 -3.34 10.46
N ALA A 114 -25.48 -2.73 11.24
CA ALA A 114 -25.31 -1.37 11.78
C ALA A 114 -24.01 -1.22 12.59
N SER A 115 -23.65 -2.26 13.34
CA SER A 115 -22.42 -2.32 14.14
C SER A 115 -21.15 -2.17 13.29
N GLN A 116 -21.15 -2.75 12.10
CA GLN A 116 -20.03 -2.67 11.15
C GLN A 116 -19.83 -1.23 10.65
N THR A 117 -20.91 -0.46 10.46
CA THR A 117 -20.78 0.97 10.10
C THR A 117 -19.98 1.73 11.14
N THR A 118 -20.25 1.51 12.42
CA THR A 118 -19.49 2.11 13.52
C THR A 118 -18.05 1.59 13.58
N MET A 119 -17.82 0.31 13.30
CA MET A 119 -16.49 -0.28 13.28
C MET A 119 -15.61 0.33 12.17
N VAL A 120 -16.16 0.59 11.00
CA VAL A 120 -15.44 1.17 9.86
C VAL A 120 -15.28 2.68 10.02
N LEU A 121 -16.38 3.40 10.16
CA LEU A 121 -16.39 4.86 10.07
C LEU A 121 -16.13 5.55 11.41
N GLY A 122 -16.25 4.85 12.52
CA GLY A 122 -16.03 5.37 13.87
C GLY A 122 -17.32 5.61 14.64
N GLN A 123 -17.16 5.90 15.94
CA GLN A 123 -18.28 6.21 16.83
C GLN A 123 -19.01 7.46 16.35
N GLY A 124 -20.34 7.42 16.43
CA GLY A 124 -21.19 8.55 16.02
C GLY A 124 -21.43 8.70 14.51
N ALA A 125 -20.66 7.99 13.65
CA ALA A 125 -20.86 8.11 12.21
C ALA A 125 -22.27 7.70 11.76
N ARG A 126 -22.84 6.67 12.39
CA ARG A 126 -24.19 6.23 12.10
C ARG A 126 -25.24 7.26 12.55
N ASP A 127 -25.06 7.85 13.74
CA ASP A 127 -25.96 8.90 14.27
C ASP A 127 -25.88 10.16 13.41
N ALA A 128 -24.71 10.38 12.77
CA ALA A 128 -24.51 11.46 11.80
C ALA A 128 -25.00 11.12 10.37
N GLY A 129 -25.68 9.98 10.18
CA GLY A 129 -26.35 9.62 8.93
C GLY A 129 -25.59 8.65 8.01
N ALA A 130 -24.49 8.01 8.47
CA ALA A 130 -23.84 6.96 7.71
C ALA A 130 -24.60 5.63 7.85
N GLU A 131 -25.40 5.28 6.86
CA GLU A 131 -26.24 4.09 6.85
C GLU A 131 -25.72 3.04 5.86
N CYS A 132 -24.50 2.52 6.11
CA CYS A 132 -23.86 1.53 5.22
C CYS A 132 -24.67 0.23 5.12
N ASP A 133 -25.38 -0.16 6.16
CA ASP A 133 -26.23 -1.33 6.24
C ASP A 133 -27.59 -1.16 5.50
N HIS A 134 -27.96 0.07 5.16
CA HIS A 134 -29.16 0.38 4.38
C HIS A 134 -28.88 0.64 2.90
N ILE A 135 -27.63 0.50 2.44
CA ILE A 135 -27.30 0.64 1.01
C ILE A 135 -27.87 -0.56 0.24
N PRO A 136 -28.77 -0.34 -0.75
CA PRO A 136 -29.33 -1.41 -1.56
C PRO A 136 -28.26 -2.12 -2.38
N ASP A 137 -28.42 -3.42 -2.60
CA ASP A 137 -27.56 -4.24 -3.49
C ASP A 137 -27.65 -3.80 -4.97
N THR A 138 -28.75 -3.17 -5.34
CA THR A 138 -28.97 -2.59 -6.68
C THR A 138 -28.15 -1.32 -6.95
N THR A 139 -27.43 -0.80 -5.95
CA THR A 139 -26.62 0.43 -6.08
C THR A 139 -25.13 0.16 -5.81
N PRO A 140 -24.43 -0.59 -6.69
CA PRO A 140 -23.02 -0.90 -6.50
C PRO A 140 -22.16 0.38 -6.49
N GLY A 141 -21.08 0.35 -5.70
CA GLY A 141 -20.15 1.46 -5.56
C GLY A 141 -20.62 2.60 -4.65
N VAL A 142 -21.83 2.57 -4.14
CA VAL A 142 -22.29 3.53 -3.13
C VAL A 142 -21.66 3.22 -1.78
N GLY A 143 -21.27 4.27 -1.06
CA GLY A 143 -20.68 4.17 0.27
C GLY A 143 -20.72 5.49 1.01
N TYR A 144 -20.25 5.46 2.24
CA TYR A 144 -20.02 6.63 3.08
C TYR A 144 -18.54 6.77 3.41
N MET A 145 -18.05 7.99 3.38
CA MET A 145 -16.65 8.31 3.65
C MET A 145 -16.56 9.23 4.87
N MET A 146 -15.65 8.91 5.79
CA MET A 146 -15.22 9.75 6.90
C MET A 146 -13.76 10.12 6.72
N ILE A 147 -13.45 11.39 6.94
CA ILE A 147 -12.08 11.91 6.96
C ILE A 147 -11.85 12.50 8.35
N ASP A 148 -10.70 12.23 8.97
CA ASP A 148 -10.37 12.79 10.27
C ASP A 148 -10.47 14.32 10.25
N GLY A 149 -11.15 14.87 11.27
CA GLY A 149 -11.43 16.30 11.38
C GLY A 149 -12.74 16.75 10.72
N THR A 150 -13.49 15.85 10.04
CA THR A 150 -14.84 16.13 9.59
C THR A 150 -15.87 15.58 10.58
N ALA A 151 -16.94 16.35 10.82
CA ALA A 151 -18.01 15.94 11.73
C ALA A 151 -19.04 15.01 11.07
N GLU A 152 -19.20 15.11 9.76
CA GLU A 152 -20.26 14.44 9.02
C GLU A 152 -19.70 13.48 7.96
N PRO A 153 -20.33 12.30 7.80
CA PRO A 153 -20.00 11.39 6.73
C PRO A 153 -20.49 11.92 5.38
N VAL A 154 -19.68 11.73 4.36
CA VAL A 154 -20.05 12.08 2.98
C VAL A 154 -20.51 10.83 2.26
N ARG A 155 -21.76 10.83 1.78
CA ARG A 155 -22.28 9.78 0.91
C ARG A 155 -21.76 9.99 -0.50
N ALA A 156 -21.10 8.99 -1.07
CA ALA A 156 -20.50 9.06 -2.39
C ALA A 156 -20.77 7.77 -3.18
N ARG A 157 -20.57 7.84 -4.49
CA ARG A 157 -20.60 6.67 -5.38
C ARG A 157 -19.32 6.65 -6.20
N ALA A 158 -18.61 5.52 -6.15
CA ALA A 158 -17.47 5.29 -7.03
C ALA A 158 -17.91 5.19 -8.50
N PHE A 159 -17.03 5.60 -9.41
CA PHE A 159 -17.26 5.39 -10.85
C PHE A 159 -17.25 3.90 -11.17
N HIS A 160 -18.08 3.51 -12.12
CA HIS A 160 -18.01 2.18 -12.70
C HIS A 160 -16.79 2.10 -13.60
N VAL A 161 -15.86 1.21 -13.29
CA VAL A 161 -14.63 0.97 -14.05
C VAL A 161 -14.74 -0.40 -14.69
N THR A 162 -14.67 -0.45 -16.03
CA THR A 162 -14.73 -1.69 -16.81
C THR A 162 -13.32 -2.28 -17.00
N ASP A 163 -13.24 -3.56 -17.42
CA ASP A 163 -11.96 -4.19 -17.78
C ASP A 163 -11.24 -3.43 -18.89
N HIS A 164 -12.00 -2.85 -19.83
CA HIS A 164 -11.44 -2.02 -20.90
C HIS A 164 -10.80 -0.74 -20.34
N ASP A 165 -11.44 -0.10 -19.37
CA ASP A 165 -10.88 1.09 -18.70
C ASP A 165 -9.60 0.74 -17.96
N ILE A 166 -9.56 -0.40 -17.25
CA ILE A 166 -8.36 -0.89 -16.57
C ILE A 166 -7.20 -1.10 -17.54
N ILE A 167 -7.45 -1.77 -18.66
CA ILE A 167 -6.45 -2.00 -19.72
C ILE A 167 -5.94 -0.66 -20.27
N THR A 168 -6.85 0.28 -20.50
CA THR A 168 -6.53 1.61 -21.03
C THR A 168 -5.69 2.41 -20.04
N LEU A 169 -6.07 2.45 -18.76
CA LEU A 169 -5.31 3.10 -17.70
C LEU A 169 -3.91 2.48 -17.55
N ALA A 170 -3.82 1.14 -17.53
CA ALA A 170 -2.55 0.44 -17.45
C ALA A 170 -1.62 0.77 -18.63
N ARG A 171 -2.16 0.98 -19.83
CA ARG A 171 -1.40 1.37 -21.02
C ARG A 171 -0.90 2.81 -20.94
N ILE A 172 -1.76 3.73 -20.50
CA ILE A 172 -1.43 5.18 -20.40
C ILE A 172 -0.39 5.43 -19.30
N PHE A 173 -0.55 4.78 -18.15
CA PHE A 173 0.27 5.02 -16.97
C PHE A 173 1.37 3.96 -16.78
N ARG A 174 1.65 3.16 -17.79
CA ARG A 174 2.75 2.19 -17.73
C ARG A 174 4.07 2.93 -17.50
N PRO A 175 4.81 2.61 -16.42
CA PRO A 175 6.12 3.21 -16.22
C PRO A 175 7.05 2.82 -17.40
N PRO A 176 7.94 3.72 -17.83
CA PRO A 176 8.94 3.38 -18.83
C PRO A 176 9.75 2.19 -18.32
N ILE A 177 9.91 1.17 -19.16
CA ILE A 177 10.72 -0.01 -18.83
C ILE A 177 12.15 0.50 -18.68
N SER A 178 12.63 0.66 -17.45
CA SER A 178 14.05 0.86 -17.21
C SER A 178 14.75 -0.46 -17.53
N HIS A 179 15.34 -0.55 -18.71
CA HIS A 179 16.34 -1.58 -18.96
C HIS A 179 17.46 -1.34 -17.93
N ARG A 180 17.45 -2.07 -16.83
CA ARG A 180 18.67 -2.27 -16.06
C ARG A 180 19.59 -3.03 -16.98
N GLY A 181 20.52 -2.30 -17.58
CA GLY A 181 21.57 -2.84 -18.41
C GLY A 181 22.39 -3.85 -17.61
N GLY A 182 22.09 -5.11 -17.84
CA GLY A 182 22.96 -6.22 -17.52
C GLY A 182 23.98 -6.37 -18.65
N ASP A 183 24.76 -5.35 -18.89
CA ASP A 183 25.99 -5.51 -19.68
C ASP A 183 27.10 -5.98 -18.73
N GLN A 184 27.08 -7.28 -18.45
CA GLN A 184 28.30 -7.95 -18.02
C GLN A 184 29.12 -8.28 -19.27
N GLY A 185 30.03 -7.36 -19.58
CA GLY A 185 31.05 -7.54 -20.61
C GLY A 185 31.73 -8.91 -20.46
N ARG A 186 31.43 -9.79 -21.39
CA ARG A 186 32.29 -10.95 -21.67
C ARG A 186 33.59 -10.41 -22.22
N ASN A 187 34.55 -10.26 -21.34
CA ASN A 187 35.96 -10.05 -21.72
C ASN A 187 36.50 -11.40 -22.21
N THR A 188 36.37 -11.68 -23.51
CA THR A 188 37.11 -12.74 -24.18
C THR A 188 38.48 -12.20 -24.56
N GLY A 189 39.43 -12.27 -23.64
CA GLY A 189 40.83 -12.05 -23.92
C GLY A 189 41.39 -13.18 -24.78
N SER A 190 41.46 -12.96 -26.07
CA SER A 190 42.33 -13.73 -26.97
C SER A 190 43.68 -13.00 -27.09
N GLY A 191 44.65 -13.50 -26.36
CA GLY A 191 46.04 -13.06 -26.52
C GLY A 191 46.64 -13.58 -27.82
N PRO A 192 47.49 -12.80 -28.51
CA PRO A 192 48.20 -13.27 -29.69
C PRO A 192 49.41 -14.10 -29.28
N THR A 193 49.49 -15.31 -29.79
CA THR A 193 50.70 -16.15 -29.78
C THR A 193 51.74 -15.57 -30.74
N SER A 194 52.82 -15.04 -30.22
CA SER A 194 54.02 -14.73 -30.99
C SER A 194 54.85 -15.99 -31.20
N GLY A 195 54.86 -16.50 -32.42
CA GLY A 195 55.82 -17.52 -32.87
C GLY A 195 57.18 -16.89 -33.06
N GLY A 196 58.13 -17.37 -32.29
CA GLY A 196 59.53 -17.12 -32.53
C GLY A 196 60.07 -18.07 -33.63
N ALA A 197 60.71 -17.52 -34.66
CA ALA A 197 61.53 -18.27 -35.60
C ALA A 197 62.95 -17.94 -35.30
N SER A 198 63.70 -18.97 -35.00
CA SER A 198 65.16 -19.02 -34.94
C SER A 198 65.69 -19.11 -36.37
N GLY A 199 66.81 -18.48 -36.63
CA GLY A 199 67.64 -18.63 -37.85
C GLY A 199 69.09 -18.26 -37.64
N ALA A 200 69.93 -19.27 -37.61
CA ALA A 200 71.40 -19.30 -37.85
C ALA A 200 72.30 -18.36 -37.05
#